data_fc8f2e68c133da52c2ab54cfe4a70b60
#
_entry.id   fc8f2e68c133da52c2ab54cfe4a70b60
#
_cell.length_a   1.000
_cell.length_b   1.000
_cell.length_c   1.000
_cell.angle_alpha   90.00
_cell.angle_beta   90.00
_cell.angle_gamma   90.00
#
_symmetry.space_group_name_H-M   'P 1'
#
loop_
_entity.id
_entity.type
_entity.pdbx_description
1 polymer ?
#
loop_
_entity_poly.entity_id
_entity_poly.type
_entity_poly.pdbx_seq_one_letter_code
_entity_poly.pdbx_strand_id
1 'polypeptide(L)'
;LGGGAPMTPSTQHALASYIDHGGRVVYLDADPAEAMERANRGGGRPMLNGNANSRWKKLFKQRDPVFREVANVHVHTRGLTPQGAAKKVIDMVSERAVHVTGAAIEPYDVVIGEGAMNHLVDVLGPKPAKIALIHTQPVQRHSDRARALLRQGGYEVSDIVIPDAEPGKTITVANGIWERLGNEGFTRSDAVVGLGGGAATDLAGFVAATWMRGVRYVNCPTSLLAMVDASTGGKTGINTPQGKNLVGSFYTPAGVLADTKTLATLPNDIFIEGLGEVAKSGFIRDPEILHIL
;
A
#
# COMPACT_ATOMS: atom_id res chain seq x y z
N LEU A 1 16.58 -12.53 -16.74
CA LEU A 1 17.27 -12.09 -17.97
C LEU A 1 18.73 -11.75 -17.66
N GLY A 2 19.66 -12.09 -18.57
CA GLY A 2 21.04 -11.64 -18.47
C GLY A 2 21.17 -10.14 -18.68
N GLY A 3 22.16 -9.48 -18.01
CA GLY A 3 22.29 -8.01 -18.00
C GLY A 3 22.56 -7.33 -19.35
N GLY A 4 22.71 -8.06 -20.44
CA GLY A 4 22.80 -7.52 -21.80
C GLY A 4 21.46 -7.58 -22.57
N ALA A 5 20.55 -8.46 -22.18
CA ALA A 5 19.31 -8.68 -22.92
C ALA A 5 18.39 -7.44 -23.01
N PRO A 6 18.15 -6.67 -21.92
CA PRO A 6 17.30 -5.49 -22.00
C PRO A 6 17.88 -4.32 -22.78
N MET A 7 19.13 -4.44 -23.24
CA MET A 7 19.79 -3.37 -24.01
C MET A 7 19.40 -3.34 -25.49
N THR A 8 18.66 -4.33 -25.99
CA THR A 8 18.22 -4.38 -27.39
C THR A 8 16.78 -3.87 -27.53
N PRO A 9 16.45 -3.07 -28.56
CA PRO A 9 15.10 -2.55 -28.78
C PRO A 9 14.04 -3.66 -28.86
N SER A 10 14.36 -4.79 -29.48
CA SER A 10 13.43 -5.93 -29.58
C SER A 10 13.08 -6.53 -28.23
N THR A 11 14.06 -6.65 -27.32
CA THR A 11 13.81 -7.13 -25.96
C THR A 11 12.99 -6.10 -25.14
N GLN A 12 13.27 -4.82 -25.28
CA GLN A 12 12.50 -3.76 -24.62
C GLN A 12 11.04 -3.78 -25.07
N HIS A 13 10.80 -3.93 -26.36
CA HIS A 13 9.44 -4.05 -26.90
C HIS A 13 8.72 -5.32 -26.39
N ALA A 14 9.40 -6.45 -26.34
CA ALA A 14 8.85 -7.69 -25.79
C ALA A 14 8.52 -7.57 -24.29
N LEU A 15 9.36 -6.88 -23.50
CA LEU A 15 9.11 -6.63 -22.09
C LEU A 15 7.93 -5.67 -21.88
N ALA A 16 7.82 -4.62 -22.68
CA ALA A 16 6.68 -3.71 -22.64
C ALA A 16 5.37 -4.47 -22.95
N SER A 17 5.35 -5.24 -24.03
CA SER A 17 4.19 -6.09 -24.35
C SER A 17 3.85 -7.09 -23.25
N TYR A 18 4.85 -7.69 -22.59
CA TYR A 18 4.62 -8.59 -21.46
C TYR A 18 3.99 -7.86 -20.27
N ILE A 19 4.42 -6.62 -19.99
CA ILE A 19 3.84 -5.76 -18.93
C ILE A 19 2.39 -5.40 -19.26
N ASP A 20 2.10 -5.01 -20.52
CA ASP A 20 0.76 -4.64 -20.99
C ASP A 20 -0.26 -5.79 -20.82
N HIS A 21 0.23 -7.04 -20.86
CA HIS A 21 -0.56 -8.23 -20.57
C HIS A 21 -0.56 -8.66 -19.10
N GLY A 22 -0.23 -7.76 -18.18
CA GLY A 22 -0.23 -8.01 -16.75
C GLY A 22 1.03 -8.69 -16.19
N GLY A 23 2.08 -8.84 -17.00
CA GLY A 23 3.35 -9.41 -16.59
C GLY A 23 4.13 -8.51 -15.63
N ARG A 24 4.99 -9.13 -14.82
CA ARG A 24 5.87 -8.42 -13.89
C ARG A 24 7.32 -8.54 -14.34
N VAL A 25 7.94 -7.40 -14.63
CA VAL A 25 9.37 -7.28 -14.94
C VAL A 25 10.04 -6.62 -13.73
N VAL A 26 10.84 -7.40 -13.01
CA VAL A 26 11.47 -6.98 -11.75
C VAL A 26 12.89 -6.52 -12.01
N TYR A 27 13.22 -5.29 -11.65
CA TYR A 27 14.58 -4.81 -11.54
C TYR A 27 15.09 -4.95 -10.11
N LEU A 28 16.09 -5.78 -9.90
CA LEU A 28 16.83 -5.90 -8.64
C LEU A 28 17.84 -4.76 -8.56
N ASP A 29 17.42 -3.65 -7.95
CA ASP A 29 18.24 -2.45 -7.79
C ASP A 29 19.22 -2.66 -6.63
N ALA A 30 20.46 -2.96 -6.98
CA ALA A 30 21.55 -3.18 -6.03
C ALA A 30 22.29 -1.86 -5.76
N ASP A 31 22.66 -1.63 -4.50
CA ASP A 31 23.59 -0.53 -4.18
C ASP A 31 24.86 -0.66 -5.03
N PRO A 32 25.26 0.41 -5.75
CA PRO A 32 26.42 0.36 -6.65
C PRO A 32 27.73 -0.09 -5.98
N ALA A 33 27.95 0.27 -4.70
CA ALA A 33 29.15 -0.12 -3.98
C ALA A 33 29.11 -1.62 -3.62
N GLU A 34 27.97 -2.11 -3.11
CA GLU A 34 27.78 -3.53 -2.81
C GLU A 34 27.85 -4.40 -4.07
N ALA A 35 27.25 -3.95 -5.17
CA ALA A 35 27.26 -4.68 -6.44
C ALA A 35 28.70 -4.80 -7.00
N MET A 36 29.48 -3.74 -6.88
CA MET A 36 30.90 -3.74 -7.28
C MET A 36 31.72 -4.67 -6.40
N GLU A 37 31.51 -4.66 -5.08
CA GLU A 37 32.20 -5.56 -4.14
C GLU A 37 31.88 -7.03 -4.43
N ARG A 38 30.61 -7.36 -4.66
CA ARG A 38 30.18 -8.71 -5.08
C ARG A 38 30.78 -9.13 -6.42
N ALA A 39 30.88 -8.17 -7.38
CA ALA A 39 31.51 -8.44 -8.67
C ALA A 39 33.01 -8.76 -8.55
N ASN A 40 33.70 -8.13 -7.61
CA ASN A 40 35.12 -8.36 -7.36
C ASN A 40 35.41 -9.67 -6.61
N ARG A 41 34.48 -10.14 -5.75
CA ARG A 41 34.60 -11.43 -5.05
C ARG A 41 34.34 -12.65 -5.94
N GLY A 42 33.55 -12.49 -7.00
CA GLY A 42 33.16 -13.56 -7.93
C GLY A 42 34.15 -13.67 -9.10
N GLY A 43 35.06 -14.65 -9.08
CA GLY A 43 35.92 -14.96 -10.23
C GLY A 43 35.10 -15.39 -11.46
N GLY A 44 35.67 -15.19 -12.69
CA GLY A 44 35.10 -15.73 -13.91
C GLY A 44 34.13 -14.82 -14.69
N ARG A 45 34.23 -13.49 -14.56
CA ARG A 45 33.46 -12.53 -15.36
C ARG A 45 34.31 -11.90 -16.48
N PRO A 46 34.29 -12.41 -17.72
CA PRO A 46 35.17 -11.98 -18.82
C PRO A 46 35.04 -10.48 -19.13
N MET A 47 33.87 -9.89 -18.97
CA MET A 47 33.62 -8.47 -19.25
C MET A 47 34.28 -7.48 -18.27
N LEU A 48 34.83 -7.97 -17.15
CA LEU A 48 35.48 -7.16 -16.12
C LEU A 48 37.00 -7.38 -16.07
N ASN A 49 37.58 -8.08 -17.04
CA ASN A 49 39.05 -8.25 -17.16
C ASN A 49 39.75 -6.90 -17.33
N GLY A 50 40.83 -6.65 -16.57
CA GLY A 50 41.55 -5.38 -16.52
C GLY A 50 41.04 -4.46 -15.40
N ASN A 51 40.86 -3.15 -15.65
CA ASN A 51 40.40 -2.20 -14.65
C ASN A 51 38.88 -2.42 -14.37
N ALA A 52 38.56 -3.44 -13.56
CA ALA A 52 37.21 -3.91 -13.25
C ALA A 52 36.28 -2.78 -12.77
N ASN A 53 36.78 -1.91 -11.90
CA ASN A 53 35.98 -0.82 -11.30
C ASN A 53 35.55 0.22 -12.34
N SER A 54 36.43 0.61 -13.25
CA SER A 54 36.12 1.59 -14.30
C SER A 54 35.11 1.02 -15.30
N ARG A 55 35.30 -0.24 -15.72
CA ARG A 55 34.38 -0.92 -16.66
C ARG A 55 33.02 -1.16 -16.03
N TRP A 56 32.98 -1.55 -14.76
CA TRP A 56 31.72 -1.73 -14.04
C TRP A 56 30.92 -0.43 -13.96
N LYS A 57 31.56 0.68 -13.55
CA LYS A 57 30.91 2.00 -13.48
C LYS A 57 30.35 2.43 -14.84
N LYS A 58 31.11 2.20 -15.91
CA LYS A 58 30.65 2.50 -17.28
C LYS A 58 29.42 1.68 -17.67
N LEU A 59 29.44 0.38 -17.42
CA LEU A 59 28.32 -0.52 -17.70
C LEU A 59 27.09 -0.18 -16.86
N PHE A 60 27.27 0.11 -15.58
CA PHE A 60 26.18 0.52 -14.71
C PHE A 60 25.52 1.81 -15.22
N LYS A 61 26.32 2.85 -15.50
CA LYS A 61 25.79 4.13 -16.02
C LYS A 61 25.00 3.98 -17.33
N GLN A 62 25.39 3.01 -18.17
CA GLN A 62 24.70 2.75 -19.44
C GLN A 62 23.41 1.93 -19.26
N ARG A 63 23.38 0.98 -18.31
CA ARG A 63 22.32 -0.03 -18.20
C ARG A 63 21.26 0.33 -17.18
N ASP A 64 21.63 0.97 -16.06
CA ASP A 64 20.70 1.29 -14.98
C ASP A 64 19.49 2.10 -15.46
N PRO A 65 19.64 3.16 -16.30
CA PRO A 65 18.48 3.88 -16.82
C PRO A 65 17.53 2.99 -17.63
N VAL A 66 18.09 2.12 -18.50
CA VAL A 66 17.30 1.20 -19.32
C VAL A 66 16.58 0.16 -18.44
N PHE A 67 17.25 -0.37 -17.42
CA PHE A 67 16.63 -1.35 -16.52
C PHE A 67 15.50 -0.74 -15.71
N ARG A 68 15.65 0.52 -15.31
CA ARG A 68 14.57 1.27 -14.63
C ARG A 68 13.38 1.51 -15.55
N GLU A 69 13.62 1.80 -16.80
CA GLU A 69 12.57 2.07 -17.78
C GLU A 69 11.77 0.81 -18.16
N VAL A 70 12.46 -0.33 -18.36
CA VAL A 70 11.82 -1.58 -18.81
C VAL A 70 11.19 -2.41 -17.68
N ALA A 71 11.37 -2.03 -16.42
CA ALA A 71 10.82 -2.73 -15.27
C ALA A 71 9.60 -1.99 -14.70
N ASN A 72 8.57 -2.74 -14.36
CA ASN A 72 7.41 -2.20 -13.63
C ASN A 72 7.41 -2.55 -12.13
N VAL A 73 8.43 -3.27 -11.66
CA VAL A 73 8.67 -3.56 -10.25
C VAL A 73 10.14 -3.30 -9.92
N HIS A 74 10.40 -2.47 -8.90
CA HIS A 74 11.74 -2.13 -8.47
C HIS A 74 11.99 -2.63 -7.05
N VAL A 75 12.99 -3.49 -6.86
CA VAL A 75 13.34 -4.07 -5.56
C VAL A 75 14.74 -3.61 -5.14
N HIS A 76 14.81 -2.70 -4.17
CA HIS A 76 16.07 -2.31 -3.56
C HIS A 76 16.62 -3.48 -2.72
N THR A 77 17.82 -3.94 -3.06
CA THR A 77 18.44 -5.12 -2.44
C THR A 77 19.54 -4.78 -1.45
N ARG A 78 19.77 -3.51 -1.13
CA ARG A 78 20.78 -3.06 -0.18
C ARG A 78 20.59 -3.72 1.18
N GLY A 79 21.64 -4.32 1.70
CA GLY A 79 21.63 -4.99 3.01
C GLY A 79 20.81 -6.29 3.07
N LEU A 80 20.23 -6.75 1.95
CA LEU A 80 19.44 -7.98 1.93
C LEU A 80 20.30 -9.20 1.61
N THR A 81 20.00 -10.33 2.28
CA THR A 81 20.46 -11.65 1.84
C THR A 81 19.76 -12.06 0.53
N PRO A 82 20.30 -13.02 -0.24
CA PRO A 82 19.60 -13.53 -1.43
C PRO A 82 18.18 -14.03 -1.13
N GLN A 83 17.98 -14.70 0.01
CA GLN A 83 16.66 -15.15 0.46
C GLN A 83 15.74 -13.99 0.82
N GLY A 84 16.26 -12.95 1.47
CA GLY A 84 15.54 -11.73 1.78
C GLY A 84 15.12 -10.97 0.52
N ALA A 85 16.00 -10.87 -0.47
CA ALA A 85 15.69 -10.27 -1.77
C ALA A 85 14.63 -11.08 -2.52
N ALA A 86 14.75 -12.41 -2.56
CA ALA A 86 13.77 -13.30 -3.18
C ALA A 86 12.38 -13.18 -2.52
N LYS A 87 12.34 -13.17 -1.19
CA LYS A 87 11.09 -12.94 -0.45
C LYS A 87 10.45 -11.60 -0.82
N LYS A 88 11.24 -10.52 -0.84
CA LYS A 88 10.75 -9.19 -1.21
C LYS A 88 10.23 -9.15 -2.66
N VAL A 89 10.89 -9.84 -3.60
CA VAL A 89 10.37 -10.00 -4.96
C VAL A 89 9.02 -10.70 -4.97
N ILE A 90 8.91 -11.83 -4.28
CA ILE A 90 7.65 -12.60 -4.20
C ILE A 90 6.54 -11.72 -3.64
N ASP A 91 6.78 -11.03 -2.53
CA ASP A 91 5.80 -10.13 -1.90
C ASP A 91 5.33 -9.07 -2.91
N MET A 92 6.25 -8.41 -3.62
CA MET A 92 5.93 -7.34 -4.58
C MET A 92 5.27 -7.83 -5.88
N VAL A 93 5.60 -9.02 -6.39
CA VAL A 93 4.96 -9.57 -7.61
C VAL A 93 3.61 -10.21 -7.32
N SER A 94 3.36 -10.60 -6.07
CA SER A 94 2.08 -11.14 -5.61
C SER A 94 1.04 -10.05 -5.34
N GLU A 95 1.47 -8.81 -5.23
CA GLU A 95 0.60 -7.65 -5.05
C GLU A 95 0.09 -7.14 -6.40
N ARG A 96 -1.16 -6.68 -6.40
CA ARG A 96 -1.78 -6.01 -7.55
C ARG A 96 -2.14 -4.59 -7.16
N ALA A 97 -1.74 -3.61 -7.96
CA ALA A 97 -2.20 -2.24 -7.84
C ALA A 97 -3.32 -1.98 -8.86
N VAL A 98 -4.43 -1.48 -8.38
CA VAL A 98 -5.56 -1.01 -9.20
C VAL A 98 -5.59 0.50 -9.11
N HIS A 99 -5.34 1.17 -10.23
CA HIS A 99 -5.41 2.62 -10.31
C HIS A 99 -6.87 3.08 -10.43
N VAL A 100 -7.34 3.83 -9.45
CA VAL A 100 -8.70 4.34 -9.38
C VAL A 100 -8.72 5.79 -9.86
N THR A 101 -9.52 6.06 -10.89
CA THR A 101 -9.70 7.40 -11.48
C THR A 101 -11.17 7.71 -11.65
N GLY A 102 -11.53 8.99 -11.70
CA GLY A 102 -12.88 9.43 -11.96
C GLY A 102 -12.96 10.95 -12.07
N ALA A 103 -14.04 11.46 -12.68
CA ALA A 103 -14.18 12.88 -12.96
C ALA A 103 -14.28 13.77 -11.69
N ALA A 104 -14.66 13.19 -10.56
CA ALA A 104 -14.89 13.90 -9.31
C ALA A 104 -14.04 13.39 -8.14
N ILE A 105 -13.01 12.57 -8.41
CA ILE A 105 -12.13 11.99 -7.39
C ILE A 105 -10.68 12.26 -7.72
N GLU A 106 -9.87 12.55 -6.72
CA GLU A 106 -8.41 12.53 -6.87
C GLU A 106 -7.96 11.08 -7.12
N PRO A 107 -7.12 10.84 -8.14
CA PRO A 107 -6.64 9.50 -8.44
C PRO A 107 -5.85 8.89 -7.27
N TYR A 108 -6.01 7.59 -7.04
CA TYR A 108 -5.27 6.85 -6.02
C TYR A 108 -5.13 5.38 -6.39
N ASP A 109 -4.22 4.67 -5.74
CA ASP A 109 -4.00 3.25 -5.96
C ASP A 109 -4.60 2.40 -4.83
N VAL A 110 -5.20 1.28 -5.23
CA VAL A 110 -5.58 0.19 -4.34
C VAL A 110 -4.58 -0.93 -4.53
N VAL A 111 -3.73 -1.16 -3.54
CA VAL A 111 -2.74 -2.25 -3.54
C VAL A 111 -3.34 -3.46 -2.83
N ILE A 112 -3.43 -4.58 -3.54
CA ILE A 112 -4.06 -5.81 -3.05
C ILE A 112 -3.03 -6.94 -3.08
N GLY A 113 -2.85 -7.62 -1.97
CA GLY A 113 -1.97 -8.79 -1.89
C GLY A 113 -1.39 -8.99 -0.50
N GLU A 114 -0.66 -10.09 -0.34
CA GLU A 114 0.07 -10.37 0.90
C GLU A 114 1.22 -9.40 1.08
N GLY A 115 1.18 -8.59 2.13
CA GLY A 115 2.21 -7.63 2.44
C GLY A 115 1.92 -6.22 1.94
N ALA A 116 0.74 -5.95 1.34
CA ALA A 116 0.35 -4.63 0.84
C ALA A 116 0.56 -3.50 1.88
N MET A 117 0.42 -3.80 3.17
CA MET A 117 0.69 -2.85 4.25
C MET A 117 2.16 -2.36 4.28
N ASN A 118 3.12 -3.06 3.66
CA ASN A 118 4.51 -2.61 3.62
C ASN A 118 4.70 -1.33 2.79
N HIS A 119 3.75 -1.00 1.91
CA HIS A 119 3.75 0.24 1.13
C HIS A 119 3.25 1.46 1.90
N LEU A 120 2.89 1.32 3.18
CA LEU A 120 2.29 2.39 3.97
C LEU A 120 3.14 3.66 4.00
N VAL A 121 4.45 3.51 4.16
CA VAL A 121 5.41 4.64 4.16
C VAL A 121 5.48 5.30 2.78
N ASP A 122 5.50 4.50 1.70
CA ASP A 122 5.59 5.00 0.33
C ASP A 122 4.34 5.80 -0.05
N VAL A 123 3.15 5.28 0.31
CA VAL A 123 1.86 5.94 0.05
C VAL A 123 1.70 7.22 0.84
N LEU A 124 2.15 7.27 2.10
CA LEU A 124 2.13 8.49 2.91
C LEU A 124 3.08 9.55 2.37
N GLY A 125 4.25 9.15 1.88
CA GLY A 125 5.28 10.05 1.34
C GLY A 125 5.98 10.87 2.44
N PRO A 126 6.93 11.72 2.08
CA PRO A 126 7.85 12.36 3.04
C PRO A 126 7.28 13.59 3.77
N LYS A 127 6.07 14.05 3.43
CA LYS A 127 5.52 15.32 3.96
C LYS A 127 4.98 15.24 5.39
N PRO A 128 4.22 14.18 5.79
CA PRO A 128 3.71 14.09 7.15
C PRO A 128 4.86 13.93 8.15
N ALA A 129 4.77 14.62 9.29
CA ALA A 129 5.64 14.37 10.44
C ALA A 129 4.95 13.46 11.46
N LYS A 130 3.62 13.64 11.61
CA LYS A 130 2.79 12.90 12.54
C LYS A 130 1.72 12.09 11.80
N ILE A 131 1.44 10.90 12.32
CA ILE A 131 0.40 10.01 11.81
C ILE A 131 -0.56 9.65 12.94
N ALA A 132 -1.84 9.94 12.74
CA ALA A 132 -2.92 9.41 13.59
C ALA A 132 -3.29 8.01 13.07
N LEU A 133 -2.90 6.96 13.77
CA LEU A 133 -3.25 5.57 13.47
C LEU A 133 -4.53 5.22 14.23
N ILE A 134 -5.66 5.22 13.52
CA ILE A 134 -7.00 4.93 14.06
C ILE A 134 -7.33 3.47 13.81
N HIS A 135 -7.59 2.72 14.87
CA HIS A 135 -7.90 1.29 14.75
C HIS A 135 -8.80 0.80 15.89
N THR A 136 -9.34 -0.42 15.76
CA THR A 136 -10.11 -1.09 16.81
C THR A 136 -9.26 -2.09 17.57
N GLN A 137 -9.68 -2.45 18.80
CA GLN A 137 -8.94 -3.41 19.64
C GLN A 137 -8.76 -4.80 19.00
N PRO A 138 -9.73 -5.39 18.30
CA PRO A 138 -9.58 -6.71 17.68
C PRO A 138 -8.43 -6.80 16.65
N VAL A 139 -8.04 -5.68 16.05
CA VAL A 139 -6.95 -5.63 15.04
C VAL A 139 -5.63 -5.12 15.60
N GLN A 140 -5.45 -5.11 16.92
CA GLN A 140 -4.26 -4.63 17.62
C GLN A 140 -2.95 -5.19 17.03
N ARG A 141 -2.90 -6.48 16.70
CA ARG A 141 -1.71 -7.11 16.11
C ARG A 141 -1.33 -6.48 14.77
N HIS A 142 -2.31 -6.11 13.95
CA HIS A 142 -2.08 -5.44 12.67
C HIS A 142 -1.69 -3.98 12.88
N SER A 143 -2.28 -3.32 13.87
CA SER A 143 -1.90 -1.96 14.29
C SER A 143 -0.46 -1.91 14.80
N ASP A 144 -0.02 -2.87 15.60
CA ASP A 144 1.36 -2.94 16.09
C ASP A 144 2.37 -3.03 14.91
N ARG A 145 2.03 -3.81 13.87
CA ARG A 145 2.83 -3.89 12.65
C ARG A 145 2.84 -2.57 11.89
N ALA A 146 1.68 -1.96 11.66
CA ALA A 146 1.57 -0.67 10.98
C ALA A 146 2.37 0.41 11.73
N ARG A 147 2.23 0.48 13.06
CA ARG A 147 2.97 1.41 13.92
C ARG A 147 4.48 1.21 13.82
N ALA A 148 4.94 -0.05 13.77
CA ALA A 148 6.36 -0.34 13.60
C ALA A 148 6.89 0.15 12.24
N LEU A 149 6.16 -0.09 11.15
CA LEU A 149 6.49 0.40 9.81
C LEU A 149 6.56 1.94 9.77
N LEU A 150 5.55 2.60 10.34
CA LEU A 150 5.49 4.07 10.40
C LEU A 150 6.66 4.66 11.18
N ARG A 151 6.98 4.11 12.36
CA ARG A 151 8.14 4.56 13.15
C ARG A 151 9.47 4.32 12.45
N GLN A 152 9.63 3.19 11.75
CA GLN A 152 10.80 2.93 10.92
C GLN A 152 10.92 3.92 9.76
N GLY A 153 9.78 4.38 9.22
CA GLY A 153 9.70 5.45 8.22
C GLY A 153 9.99 6.85 8.75
N GLY A 154 10.22 7.00 10.07
CA GLY A 154 10.55 8.27 10.70
C GLY A 154 9.37 9.11 11.17
N TYR A 155 8.13 8.56 11.17
CA TYR A 155 6.94 9.28 11.63
C TYR A 155 6.75 9.19 13.14
N GLU A 156 6.25 10.27 13.73
CA GLU A 156 5.65 10.27 15.06
C GLU A 156 4.23 9.69 14.96
N VAL A 157 3.92 8.66 15.74
CA VAL A 157 2.64 7.93 15.63
C VAL A 157 1.79 8.13 16.88
N SER A 158 0.63 8.74 16.70
CA SER A 158 -0.45 8.78 17.67
C SER A 158 -1.36 7.57 17.47
N ASP A 159 -1.33 6.63 18.41
CA ASP A 159 -2.10 5.39 18.37
C ASP A 159 -3.48 5.62 18.99
N ILE A 160 -4.54 5.52 18.19
CA ILE A 160 -5.90 5.88 18.57
C ILE A 160 -6.82 4.66 18.48
N VAL A 161 -7.14 4.08 19.63
CA VAL A 161 -8.08 2.96 19.70
C VAL A 161 -9.50 3.49 19.78
N ILE A 162 -10.37 3.00 18.90
CA ILE A 162 -11.79 3.35 18.88
C ILE A 162 -12.65 2.12 19.25
N PRO A 163 -13.90 2.31 19.67
CA PRO A 163 -14.85 1.21 19.84
C PRO A 163 -15.00 0.40 18.54
N ASP A 164 -15.18 -0.91 18.67
CA ASP A 164 -15.31 -1.80 17.53
C ASP A 164 -16.66 -1.67 16.83
N ALA A 165 -16.67 -1.93 15.53
CA ALA A 165 -17.84 -1.90 14.66
C ALA A 165 -18.64 -0.56 14.70
N GLU A 166 -19.95 -0.60 14.54
CA GLU A 166 -20.82 0.58 14.45
C GLU A 166 -20.78 1.52 15.66
N PRO A 167 -20.61 1.06 16.92
CA PRO A 167 -20.40 1.94 18.07
C PRO A 167 -19.22 2.90 17.94
N GLY A 168 -18.18 2.53 17.18
CA GLY A 168 -17.05 3.41 16.88
C GLY A 168 -17.41 4.57 15.96
N LYS A 169 -18.43 4.42 15.13
CA LYS A 169 -18.75 5.30 14.02
C LYS A 169 -19.74 6.42 14.41
N THR A 170 -19.39 7.20 15.44
CA THR A 170 -20.25 8.24 16.01
C THR A 170 -19.56 9.60 16.07
N ILE A 171 -20.38 10.68 16.18
CA ILE A 171 -19.86 12.04 16.36
C ILE A 171 -19.06 12.18 17.66
N THR A 172 -19.44 11.48 18.71
CA THR A 172 -18.72 11.52 19.99
C THR A 172 -17.30 10.97 19.85
N VAL A 173 -17.15 9.86 19.14
CA VAL A 173 -15.82 9.27 18.86
C VAL A 173 -15.01 10.18 17.95
N ALA A 174 -15.62 10.72 16.89
CA ALA A 174 -14.95 11.68 16.00
C ALA A 174 -14.47 12.92 16.75
N ASN A 175 -15.30 13.48 17.64
CA ASN A 175 -14.92 14.63 18.45
C ASN A 175 -13.72 14.33 19.35
N GLY A 176 -13.72 13.20 20.04
CA GLY A 176 -12.58 12.78 20.87
C GLY A 176 -11.28 12.63 20.07
N ILE A 177 -11.38 12.18 18.82
CA ILE A 177 -10.21 12.12 17.92
C ILE A 177 -9.76 13.55 17.58
N TRP A 178 -10.65 14.45 17.19
CA TRP A 178 -10.27 15.84 16.86
C TRP A 178 -9.64 16.57 18.04
N GLU A 179 -10.17 16.38 19.26
CA GLU A 179 -9.58 16.91 20.49
C GLU A 179 -8.14 16.41 20.67
N ARG A 180 -7.92 15.11 20.45
CA ARG A 180 -6.60 14.52 20.54
C ARG A 180 -5.64 15.07 19.48
N LEU A 181 -6.09 15.16 18.21
CA LEU A 181 -5.29 15.76 17.14
C LEU A 181 -4.89 17.19 17.48
N GLY A 182 -5.82 17.99 18.04
CA GLY A 182 -5.56 19.36 18.48
C GLY A 182 -4.53 19.42 19.60
N ASN A 183 -4.71 18.62 20.65
CA ASN A 183 -3.81 18.58 21.81
C ASN A 183 -2.39 18.12 21.43
N GLU A 184 -2.26 17.23 20.48
CA GLU A 184 -0.97 16.74 19.98
C GLU A 184 -0.38 17.63 18.86
N GLY A 185 -1.06 18.73 18.49
CA GLY A 185 -0.59 19.71 17.54
C GLY A 185 -0.48 19.16 16.10
N PHE A 186 -1.44 18.35 15.67
CA PHE A 186 -1.52 17.89 14.28
C PHE A 186 -1.79 19.05 13.34
N THR A 187 -1.00 19.14 12.29
CA THR A 187 -1.06 20.17 11.27
C THR A 187 -1.71 19.67 9.98
N ARG A 188 -1.87 20.55 9.00
CA ARG A 188 -2.44 20.24 7.71
C ARG A 188 -1.56 19.32 6.84
N SER A 189 -0.27 19.23 7.14
CA SER A 189 0.69 18.36 6.46
C SER A 189 0.78 16.96 7.08
N ASP A 190 0.17 16.74 8.25
CA ASP A 190 0.13 15.43 8.89
C ASP A 190 -0.94 14.53 8.25
N ALA A 191 -1.02 13.27 8.66
CA ALA A 191 -1.90 12.33 8.00
C ALA A 191 -2.64 11.40 8.99
N VAL A 192 -3.71 10.79 8.47
CA VAL A 192 -4.51 9.79 9.17
C VAL A 192 -4.33 8.44 8.49
N VAL A 193 -4.23 7.37 9.26
CA VAL A 193 -4.29 5.98 8.80
C VAL A 193 -5.46 5.29 9.47
N GLY A 194 -6.44 4.83 8.67
CA GLY A 194 -7.55 4.02 9.12
C GLY A 194 -7.24 2.53 8.98
N LEU A 195 -7.18 1.78 10.07
CA LEU A 195 -6.86 0.36 10.08
C LEU A 195 -7.97 -0.43 10.76
N GLY A 196 -8.68 -1.28 10.00
CA GLY A 196 -9.78 -2.07 10.53
C GLY A 196 -10.83 -2.45 9.51
N GLY A 197 -12.02 -2.78 9.99
CA GLY A 197 -13.21 -3.00 9.17
C GLY A 197 -13.79 -1.68 8.63
N GLY A 198 -14.92 -1.76 7.91
CA GLY A 198 -15.56 -0.62 7.27
C GLY A 198 -15.87 0.55 8.22
N ALA A 199 -16.28 0.27 9.45
CA ALA A 199 -16.56 1.33 10.43
C ALA A 199 -15.30 2.16 10.77
N ALA A 200 -14.16 1.51 10.91
CA ALA A 200 -12.89 2.20 11.21
C ALA A 200 -12.39 3.01 10.01
N THR A 201 -12.47 2.44 8.80
CA THR A 201 -12.04 3.14 7.57
C THR A 201 -12.93 4.35 7.25
N ASP A 202 -14.25 4.23 7.40
CA ASP A 202 -15.21 5.33 7.21
C ASP A 202 -14.98 6.47 8.20
N LEU A 203 -14.83 6.13 9.49
CA LEU A 203 -14.57 7.14 10.52
C LEU A 203 -13.23 7.84 10.30
N ALA A 204 -12.17 7.07 10.01
CA ALA A 204 -10.85 7.63 9.76
C ALA A 204 -10.86 8.60 8.57
N GLY A 205 -11.53 8.23 7.49
CA GLY A 205 -11.71 9.08 6.33
C GLY A 205 -12.53 10.35 6.65
N PHE A 206 -13.59 10.23 7.46
CA PHE A 206 -14.38 11.38 7.89
C PHE A 206 -13.57 12.33 8.80
N VAL A 207 -12.82 11.79 9.74
CA VAL A 207 -11.89 12.59 10.55
C VAL A 207 -10.87 13.31 9.68
N ALA A 208 -10.27 12.61 8.72
CA ALA A 208 -9.31 13.21 7.79
C ALA A 208 -9.93 14.32 6.93
N ALA A 209 -11.14 14.08 6.40
CA ALA A 209 -11.87 15.04 5.58
C ALA A 209 -12.20 16.34 6.31
N THR A 210 -12.45 16.24 7.61
CA THR A 210 -12.94 17.35 8.44
C THR A 210 -11.84 18.04 9.24
N TRP A 211 -10.77 17.34 9.60
CA TRP A 211 -9.63 17.95 10.29
C TRP A 211 -8.96 18.99 9.38
N MET A 212 -8.89 20.23 9.85
CA MET A 212 -8.31 21.36 9.12
C MET A 212 -8.80 21.52 7.66
N ARG A 213 -10.02 21.09 7.36
CA ARG A 213 -10.66 21.05 6.02
C ARG A 213 -10.03 20.07 5.05
N GLY A 214 -9.42 19.02 5.54
CA GLY A 214 -8.83 17.92 4.78
C GLY A 214 -7.35 17.74 5.02
N VAL A 215 -6.99 16.54 5.47
CA VAL A 215 -5.60 16.06 5.60
C VAL A 215 -5.46 14.74 4.86
N ARG A 216 -4.25 14.42 4.45
CA ARG A 216 -3.95 13.16 3.77
C ARG A 216 -4.40 11.95 4.60
N TYR A 217 -4.98 10.94 3.97
CA TYR A 217 -5.29 9.69 4.68
C TYR A 217 -5.07 8.45 3.82
N VAL A 218 -4.83 7.31 4.49
CA VAL A 218 -4.64 6.01 3.88
C VAL A 218 -5.54 5.01 4.59
N ASN A 219 -6.20 4.13 3.84
CA ASN A 219 -6.97 3.02 4.39
C ASN A 219 -6.17 1.71 4.36
N CYS A 220 -6.17 1.01 5.49
CA CYS A 220 -5.65 -0.35 5.65
C CYS A 220 -6.80 -1.27 6.08
N PRO A 221 -7.67 -1.70 5.15
CA PRO A 221 -8.80 -2.55 5.48
C PRO A 221 -8.33 -3.94 5.96
N THR A 222 -9.01 -4.48 6.97
CA THR A 222 -8.68 -5.79 7.56
C THR A 222 -9.83 -6.79 7.50
N SER A 223 -11.01 -6.40 7.01
CA SER A 223 -12.13 -7.29 6.73
C SER A 223 -12.39 -7.36 5.23
N LEU A 224 -12.96 -8.47 4.75
CA LEU A 224 -13.27 -8.64 3.33
C LEU A 224 -14.22 -7.54 2.85
N LEU A 225 -15.29 -7.24 3.59
CA LEU A 225 -16.24 -6.17 3.25
C LEU A 225 -15.54 -4.81 3.09
N ALA A 226 -14.59 -4.49 3.97
CA ALA A 226 -13.84 -3.25 3.87
C ALA A 226 -12.92 -3.24 2.64
N MET A 227 -12.30 -4.37 2.29
CA MET A 227 -11.41 -4.49 1.13
C MET A 227 -12.15 -4.31 -0.20
N VAL A 228 -13.37 -4.87 -0.31
CA VAL A 228 -14.11 -4.89 -1.58
C VAL A 228 -15.10 -3.73 -1.77
N ASP A 229 -15.45 -3.01 -0.70
CA ASP A 229 -16.42 -1.91 -0.77
C ASP A 229 -16.01 -0.70 0.09
N ALA A 230 -16.03 -0.82 1.44
CA ALA A 230 -16.07 0.36 2.30
C ALA A 230 -14.82 1.24 2.25
N SER A 231 -13.62 0.67 2.07
CA SER A 231 -12.37 1.45 2.03
C SER A 231 -12.10 2.14 0.70
N THR A 232 -12.93 1.88 -0.33
CA THR A 232 -12.75 2.39 -1.69
C THR A 232 -13.82 3.39 -2.07
N GLY A 233 -13.56 4.23 -3.08
CA GLY A 233 -14.54 5.18 -3.60
C GLY A 233 -14.74 6.45 -2.77
N GLY A 234 -14.02 6.62 -1.66
CA GLY A 234 -14.00 7.87 -0.88
C GLY A 234 -15.29 8.18 -0.12
N LYS A 235 -16.20 7.23 0.06
CA LYS A 235 -17.36 7.39 0.96
C LYS A 235 -16.86 7.34 2.40
N THR A 236 -17.00 8.43 3.13
CA THR A 236 -16.61 8.53 4.53
C THR A 236 -17.76 9.08 5.36
N GLY A 237 -17.92 8.65 6.61
CA GLY A 237 -19.04 9.15 7.38
C GLY A 237 -19.21 8.50 8.74
N ILE A 238 -20.21 9.03 9.44
CA ILE A 238 -20.62 8.60 10.77
C ILE A 238 -22.12 8.35 10.83
N ASN A 239 -22.54 7.63 11.84
CA ASN A 239 -23.92 7.36 12.14
C ASN A 239 -24.53 8.48 13.01
N THR A 240 -25.82 8.66 12.86
CA THR A 240 -26.65 9.53 13.72
C THR A 240 -27.76 8.71 14.36
N PRO A 241 -28.47 9.25 15.36
CA PRO A 241 -29.64 8.57 15.94
C PRO A 241 -30.73 8.24 14.91
N GLN A 242 -30.78 8.98 13.79
CA GLN A 242 -31.79 8.81 12.73
C GLN A 242 -31.43 7.71 11.72
N GLY A 243 -30.14 7.33 11.64
CA GLY A 243 -29.73 6.28 10.72
C GLY A 243 -28.21 6.22 10.48
N LYS A 244 -27.81 5.18 9.76
CA LYS A 244 -26.41 4.95 9.39
C LYS A 244 -26.00 5.87 8.25
N ASN A 245 -24.74 6.35 8.27
CA ASN A 245 -24.08 7.06 7.16
C ASN A 245 -24.78 8.36 6.70
N LEU A 246 -25.58 8.99 7.55
CA LEU A 246 -26.32 10.22 7.18
C LEU A 246 -25.44 11.47 7.21
N VAL A 247 -24.33 11.45 7.93
CA VAL A 247 -23.36 12.55 7.98
C VAL A 247 -22.01 12.04 7.48
N GLY A 248 -21.46 12.70 6.49
CA GLY A 248 -20.20 12.24 5.89
C GLY A 248 -19.66 13.21 4.84
N SER A 249 -18.60 12.78 4.18
CA SER A 249 -17.96 13.48 3.09
C SER A 249 -17.51 12.49 2.02
N PHE A 250 -17.55 12.93 0.76
CA PHE A 250 -16.82 12.25 -0.30
C PHE A 250 -15.36 12.74 -0.25
N TYR A 251 -14.48 11.92 0.26
CA TYR A 251 -13.08 12.25 0.45
C TYR A 251 -12.20 11.06 0.09
N THR A 252 -11.43 11.18 -0.98
CA THR A 252 -10.63 10.07 -1.51
C THR A 252 -9.38 9.83 -0.67
N PRO A 253 -9.03 8.55 -0.41
CA PRO A 253 -7.76 8.22 0.25
C PRO A 253 -6.59 8.53 -0.68
N ALA A 254 -5.40 8.73 -0.10
CA ALA A 254 -4.15 8.77 -0.86
C ALA A 254 -3.76 7.37 -1.38
N GLY A 255 -4.33 6.34 -0.79
CA GLY A 255 -4.20 4.94 -1.21
C GLY A 255 -4.95 4.01 -0.28
N VAL A 256 -5.21 2.80 -0.78
CA VAL A 256 -5.82 1.70 -0.02
C VAL A 256 -4.86 0.51 -0.04
N LEU A 257 -4.53 -0.02 1.12
CA LEU A 257 -3.59 -1.12 1.28
C LEU A 257 -4.32 -2.37 1.82
N ALA A 258 -4.89 -3.15 0.91
CA ALA A 258 -5.64 -4.36 1.20
C ALA A 258 -4.68 -5.56 1.40
N ASP A 259 -4.09 -5.66 2.58
CA ASP A 259 -3.18 -6.76 2.93
C ASP A 259 -3.99 -8.04 3.23
N THR A 260 -4.02 -8.95 2.27
CA THR A 260 -4.81 -10.18 2.35
C THR A 260 -4.40 -11.10 3.51
N LYS A 261 -3.19 -10.94 4.09
CA LYS A 261 -2.80 -11.65 5.33
C LYS A 261 -3.68 -11.32 6.51
N THR A 262 -4.35 -10.16 6.53
CA THR A 262 -5.24 -9.79 7.63
C THR A 262 -6.49 -10.67 7.68
N LEU A 263 -6.93 -11.20 6.54
CA LEU A 263 -8.07 -12.09 6.44
C LEU A 263 -7.87 -13.42 7.18
N ALA A 264 -6.61 -13.87 7.35
CA ALA A 264 -6.31 -15.08 8.11
C ALA A 264 -6.65 -14.99 9.60
N THR A 265 -6.86 -13.78 10.13
CA THR A 265 -7.25 -13.52 11.52
C THR A 265 -8.71 -13.06 11.66
N LEU A 266 -9.40 -12.93 10.53
CA LEU A 266 -10.80 -12.49 10.51
C LEU A 266 -11.72 -13.64 10.96
N PRO A 267 -12.67 -13.42 11.87
CA PRO A 267 -13.70 -14.40 12.19
C PRO A 267 -14.49 -14.82 10.94
N ASN A 268 -14.85 -16.09 10.86
CA ASN A 268 -15.46 -16.66 9.66
C ASN A 268 -16.83 -16.07 9.32
N ASP A 269 -17.63 -15.73 10.32
CA ASP A 269 -18.91 -15.02 10.17
C ASP A 269 -18.74 -13.65 9.52
N ILE A 270 -17.75 -12.87 9.97
CA ILE A 270 -17.39 -11.56 9.38
C ILE A 270 -16.83 -11.72 7.95
N PHE A 271 -16.09 -12.81 7.68
CA PHE A 271 -15.62 -13.11 6.34
C PHE A 271 -16.80 -13.39 5.38
N ILE A 272 -17.78 -14.20 5.83
CA ILE A 272 -18.98 -14.54 5.05
C ILE A 272 -19.82 -13.30 4.73
N GLU A 273 -19.96 -12.35 5.67
CA GLU A 273 -20.64 -11.07 5.39
C GLU A 273 -20.01 -10.35 4.19
N GLY A 274 -18.70 -10.33 4.10
CA GLY A 274 -17.98 -9.72 2.97
C GLY A 274 -18.23 -10.42 1.63
N LEU A 275 -18.49 -11.72 1.61
CA LEU A 275 -18.81 -12.47 0.40
C LEU A 275 -20.11 -11.99 -0.27
N GLY A 276 -21.04 -11.41 0.50
CA GLY A 276 -22.26 -10.83 -0.06
C GLY A 276 -21.97 -9.71 -1.06
N GLU A 277 -21.00 -8.82 -0.75
CA GLU A 277 -20.59 -7.75 -1.67
C GLU A 277 -19.80 -8.29 -2.87
N VAL A 278 -19.00 -9.32 -2.69
CA VAL A 278 -18.30 -10.02 -3.78
C VAL A 278 -19.32 -10.62 -4.74
N ALA A 279 -20.30 -11.38 -4.22
CA ALA A 279 -21.37 -11.98 -5.03
C ALA A 279 -22.21 -10.91 -5.73
N LYS A 280 -22.58 -9.82 -5.04
CA LYS A 280 -23.28 -8.67 -5.64
C LYS A 280 -22.53 -8.13 -6.86
N SER A 281 -21.22 -7.96 -6.77
CA SER A 281 -20.38 -7.48 -7.87
C SER A 281 -20.40 -8.47 -9.05
N GLY A 282 -20.40 -9.76 -8.77
CA GLY A 282 -20.54 -10.82 -9.77
C GLY A 282 -21.89 -10.76 -10.52
N PHE A 283 -22.99 -10.56 -9.80
CA PHE A 283 -24.33 -10.44 -10.41
C PHE A 283 -24.50 -9.16 -11.23
N ILE A 284 -23.92 -8.04 -10.77
CA ILE A 284 -24.13 -6.73 -11.41
C ILE A 284 -23.21 -6.52 -12.61
N ARG A 285 -21.96 -7.00 -12.53
CA ARG A 285 -20.94 -6.57 -13.50
C ARG A 285 -20.15 -7.70 -14.13
N ASP A 286 -19.61 -8.63 -13.36
CA ASP A 286 -18.67 -9.62 -13.85
C ASP A 286 -19.02 -11.03 -13.34
N PRO A 287 -19.74 -11.82 -14.18
CA PRO A 287 -20.13 -13.20 -13.82
C PRO A 287 -18.96 -14.12 -13.49
N GLU A 288 -17.72 -13.83 -13.93
CA GLU A 288 -16.54 -14.62 -13.63
C GLU A 288 -16.29 -14.69 -12.11
N ILE A 289 -16.62 -13.62 -11.40
CA ILE A 289 -16.54 -13.58 -9.94
C ILE A 289 -17.36 -14.70 -9.29
N LEU A 290 -18.54 -15.03 -9.86
CA LEU A 290 -19.41 -16.08 -9.34
C LEU A 290 -18.86 -17.50 -9.60
N HIS A 291 -17.97 -17.66 -10.59
CA HIS A 291 -17.30 -18.94 -10.85
C HIS A 291 -16.11 -19.17 -9.91
N ILE A 292 -15.58 -18.11 -9.30
CA ILE A 292 -14.47 -18.16 -8.35
C ILE A 292 -14.97 -18.42 -6.93
N LEU A 293 -16.19 -17.98 -6.60
CA LEU A 293 -16.84 -18.20 -5.29
C LEU A 293 -17.31 -19.66 -5.12
#